data_3e479665606b5ee486bf97e1e7f5e3ad
#
_entry.id   3e479665606b5ee486bf97e1e7f5e3ad
#
_cell.length_a   1.000
_cell.length_b   1.000
_cell.length_c   1.000
_cell.angle_alpha   90.00
_cell.angle_beta   90.00
_cell.angle_gamma   90.00
#
_symmetry.space_group_name_H-M   'P 1'
#
loop_
_entity.id
_entity.type
_entity.pdbx_description
1 polymer ?
#
loop_
_entity_poly.entity_id
_entity_poly.type
_entity_poly.pdbx_seq_one_letter_code
_entity_poly.pdbx_strand_id
1 'polypeptide(L)'
;MTAIIDIHGREILDSRGNPTVEVDVLLEDGSFGRAAVPSGASTGAHEAVELRDGDKGRYLGKGVFKAVDAVNNEIAEALVGTDAEDQRDLDLAMIELDGTENKGRLGANAILGTSLAVAKAAANARGLPLYAYVGGVSAHVLPVPMMNIINGGEHADNPIDFQEFMIMPVGADSIAEAVRWGAEIFHTLKKGLHEKGLATAVGDEGGFAPNIASTRAALDFISTSIEKAGFKLGSDIKLALDCASTEFFKDGKYEISGEGLSLSPVEFADYLADLTAAYPIISIEDGMSEDDFEGWKALTDKIGDKVQLVGDDLFVTNTQRLGDGIKQGLANAILVKVNQIGTLTETLAAVEMAHKAGYRAVMSHRSGETEDSTIADLAVATNCGQIKTGSLARSDRTAKYNQLLRIEEALGTQALYGGRAALKALA
;
A
#
# COMPACT_ATOMS: atom_id res chain seq x y z
N MET A 1 -21.88 -20.29 -17.65
CA MET A 1 -22.02 -20.50 -16.19
C MET A 1 -20.69 -20.15 -15.56
N THR A 2 -20.70 -19.55 -14.38
CA THR A 2 -19.53 -19.01 -13.69
C THR A 2 -19.02 -19.95 -12.60
N ALA A 3 -19.36 -21.27 -12.72
CA ALA A 3 -18.83 -22.28 -11.82
C ALA A 3 -17.31 -22.43 -11.99
N ILE A 4 -16.59 -22.51 -10.88
CA ILE A 4 -15.15 -22.75 -10.85
C ILE A 4 -14.90 -24.22 -11.24
N ILE A 5 -14.08 -24.46 -12.25
CA ILE A 5 -13.73 -25.82 -12.68
C ILE A 5 -12.29 -26.20 -12.35
N ASP A 6 -11.40 -25.22 -12.13
CA ASP A 6 -10.02 -25.45 -11.75
C ASP A 6 -9.45 -24.29 -10.95
N ILE A 7 -8.63 -24.61 -9.94
CA ILE A 7 -7.84 -23.67 -9.16
C ILE A 7 -6.40 -24.21 -9.09
N HIS A 8 -5.44 -23.43 -9.54
CA HIS A 8 -4.04 -23.85 -9.60
C HIS A 8 -3.12 -22.80 -8.98
N GLY A 9 -2.47 -23.16 -7.88
CA GLY A 9 -1.43 -22.36 -7.22
C GLY A 9 -0.03 -22.75 -7.72
N ARG A 10 0.84 -21.75 -7.80
CA ARG A 10 2.27 -21.94 -8.07
C ARG A 10 3.13 -20.98 -7.27
N GLU A 11 4.40 -21.34 -7.13
CA GLU A 11 5.42 -20.46 -6.61
C GLU A 11 6.04 -19.64 -7.74
N ILE A 12 6.09 -18.31 -7.58
CA ILE A 12 6.80 -17.38 -8.45
C ILE A 12 7.78 -16.53 -7.63
N LEU A 13 8.55 -15.64 -8.26
CA LEU A 13 9.45 -14.72 -7.56
C LEU A 13 8.83 -13.32 -7.45
N ASP A 14 8.98 -12.71 -6.29
CA ASP A 14 8.68 -11.30 -6.08
C ASP A 14 9.81 -10.38 -6.57
N SER A 15 9.62 -9.07 -6.47
CA SER A 15 10.56 -8.02 -6.90
C SER A 15 11.90 -8.03 -6.14
N ARG A 16 11.98 -8.76 -5.02
CA ARG A 16 13.19 -8.96 -4.22
C ARG A 16 13.86 -10.30 -4.48
N GLY A 17 13.31 -11.13 -5.38
CA GLY A 17 13.79 -12.48 -5.68
C GLY A 17 13.40 -13.51 -4.60
N ASN A 18 12.45 -13.19 -3.73
CA ASN A 18 11.87 -14.16 -2.79
C ASN A 18 10.66 -14.85 -3.41
N PRO A 19 10.40 -16.12 -3.04
CA PRO A 19 9.19 -16.81 -3.47
C PRO A 19 7.91 -16.14 -2.97
N THR A 20 6.89 -16.14 -3.81
CA THR A 20 5.51 -15.78 -3.44
C THR A 20 4.52 -16.65 -4.19
N VAL A 21 3.24 -16.58 -3.80
CA VAL A 21 2.15 -17.38 -4.36
C VAL A 21 1.50 -16.66 -5.53
N GLU A 22 1.27 -17.38 -6.63
CA GLU A 22 0.39 -16.99 -7.73
C GLU A 22 -0.69 -18.04 -7.91
N VAL A 23 -1.94 -17.61 -8.11
CA VAL A 23 -3.10 -18.48 -8.29
C VAL A 23 -3.80 -18.18 -9.59
N ASP A 24 -4.14 -19.24 -10.31
CA ASP A 24 -5.02 -19.26 -11.48
C ASP A 24 -6.38 -19.84 -11.11
N VAL A 25 -7.44 -19.25 -11.61
CA VAL A 25 -8.81 -19.75 -11.52
C VAL A 25 -9.41 -19.84 -12.91
N LEU A 26 -9.99 -20.99 -13.26
CA LEU A 26 -10.68 -21.22 -14.53
C LEU A 26 -12.15 -21.52 -14.28
N LEU A 27 -13.03 -20.86 -15.03
CA LEU A 27 -14.47 -21.06 -14.98
C LEU A 27 -14.98 -21.94 -16.11
N GLU A 28 -16.20 -22.50 -15.97
CA GLU A 28 -16.83 -23.39 -16.92
C GLU A 28 -17.02 -22.76 -18.32
N ASP A 29 -17.21 -21.44 -18.38
CA ASP A 29 -17.34 -20.70 -19.65
C ASP A 29 -15.99 -20.39 -20.33
N GLY A 30 -14.89 -20.81 -19.72
CA GLY A 30 -13.52 -20.56 -20.17
C GLY A 30 -12.92 -19.26 -19.66
N SER A 31 -13.65 -18.48 -18.87
CA SER A 31 -13.12 -17.27 -18.24
C SER A 31 -12.03 -17.60 -17.24
N PHE A 32 -11.00 -16.76 -17.18
CA PHE A 32 -9.77 -17.00 -16.45
C PHE A 32 -9.40 -15.81 -15.59
N GLY A 33 -8.92 -16.08 -14.38
CA GLY A 33 -8.36 -15.06 -13.47
C GLY A 33 -7.01 -15.50 -12.92
N ARG A 34 -6.05 -14.58 -12.86
CA ARG A 34 -4.72 -14.78 -12.25
C ARG A 34 -4.41 -13.69 -11.26
N ALA A 35 -3.91 -14.04 -10.09
CA ALA A 35 -3.46 -13.09 -9.09
C ALA A 35 -2.17 -13.56 -8.43
N ALA A 36 -1.23 -12.63 -8.26
CA ALA A 36 -0.01 -12.84 -7.50
C ALA A 36 -0.05 -12.06 -6.19
N VAL A 37 0.45 -12.65 -5.13
CA VAL A 37 0.36 -12.11 -3.76
C VAL A 37 1.60 -11.29 -3.43
N PRO A 38 1.44 -10.04 -2.93
CA PRO A 38 2.57 -9.25 -2.44
C PRO A 38 3.06 -9.74 -1.08
N SER A 39 4.31 -9.36 -0.71
CA SER A 39 4.98 -9.77 0.52
C SER A 39 5.67 -8.61 1.21
N GLY A 40 5.52 -8.45 2.52
CA GLY A 40 6.17 -7.41 3.30
C GLY A 40 7.66 -7.68 3.58
N ALA A 41 8.44 -6.62 3.84
CA ALA A 41 9.78 -6.70 4.43
C ALA A 41 9.66 -6.63 5.97
N SER A 42 9.08 -5.57 6.48
CA SER A 42 8.55 -5.47 7.83
C SER A 42 7.10 -5.97 7.85
N THR A 43 6.69 -6.63 8.90
CA THR A 43 5.32 -7.09 9.09
C THR A 43 4.85 -6.65 10.46
N GLY A 44 3.73 -5.91 10.52
CA GLY A 44 3.07 -5.56 11.77
C GLY A 44 2.73 -6.82 12.56
N ALA A 45 2.85 -6.75 13.89
CA ALA A 45 2.66 -7.91 14.77
C ALA A 45 1.26 -8.56 14.67
N HIS A 46 0.30 -7.81 14.12
CA HIS A 46 -1.11 -8.20 14.04
C HIS A 46 -1.58 -8.52 12.62
N GLU A 47 -0.67 -8.61 11.64
CA GLU A 47 -1.01 -9.02 10.27
C GLU A 47 -1.44 -10.48 10.19
N ALA A 48 -2.27 -10.80 9.19
CA ALA A 48 -2.54 -12.18 8.81
C ALA A 48 -1.25 -12.88 8.34
N VAL A 49 -1.13 -14.17 8.62
CA VAL A 49 0.12 -14.91 8.47
C VAL A 49 0.44 -15.21 7.01
N GLU A 50 1.55 -14.70 6.52
CA GLU A 50 2.17 -15.19 5.29
C GLU A 50 2.84 -16.54 5.56
N LEU A 51 2.26 -17.62 5.07
CA LEU A 51 2.76 -18.97 5.32
C LEU A 51 4.04 -19.23 4.53
N ARG A 52 5.15 -19.46 5.25
CA ARG A 52 6.47 -19.83 4.72
C ARG A 52 6.84 -21.24 5.12
N ASP A 53 7.62 -21.94 4.29
CA ASP A 53 7.99 -23.33 4.51
C ASP A 53 8.94 -23.52 5.71
N GLY A 54 9.83 -22.53 5.94
CA GLY A 54 10.84 -22.58 7.00
C GLY A 54 12.01 -23.53 6.70
N ASP A 55 12.01 -24.22 5.55
CA ASP A 55 13.10 -25.10 5.12
C ASP A 55 14.32 -24.28 4.65
N LYS A 56 15.36 -24.26 5.49
CA LYS A 56 16.59 -23.54 5.21
C LYS A 56 17.34 -24.04 3.98
N GLY A 57 17.11 -25.28 3.56
CA GLY A 57 17.70 -25.88 2.36
C GLY A 57 17.11 -25.35 1.05
N ARG A 58 15.96 -24.65 1.12
CA ARG A 58 15.26 -24.12 -0.03
C ARG A 58 14.87 -22.66 0.19
N TYR A 59 15.31 -21.75 -0.72
CA TYR A 59 15.10 -20.30 -0.60
C TYR A 59 15.42 -19.72 0.78
N LEU A 60 16.40 -20.29 1.48
CA LEU A 60 16.83 -19.88 2.83
C LEU A 60 15.68 -19.87 3.88
N GLY A 61 14.68 -20.73 3.67
CA GLY A 61 13.50 -20.85 4.52
C GLY A 61 12.29 -20.05 4.05
N LYS A 62 12.42 -19.26 2.97
CA LYS A 62 11.35 -18.39 2.46
C LYS A 62 10.44 -19.04 1.41
N GLY A 63 10.58 -20.34 1.12
CA GLY A 63 9.70 -21.07 0.20
C GLY A 63 8.22 -20.97 0.60
N VAL A 64 7.29 -21.16 -0.37
CA VAL A 64 5.85 -21.06 -0.15
C VAL A 64 5.09 -22.31 -0.61
N PHE A 65 5.76 -23.46 -0.65
CA PHE A 65 5.12 -24.71 -1.09
C PHE A 65 3.96 -25.14 -0.20
N LYS A 66 4.01 -24.89 1.11
CA LYS A 66 2.88 -25.18 1.99
C LYS A 66 1.63 -24.39 1.61
N ALA A 67 1.80 -23.12 1.27
CA ALA A 67 0.69 -22.29 0.80
C ALA A 67 0.20 -22.73 -0.59
N VAL A 68 1.11 -23.07 -1.50
CA VAL A 68 0.78 -23.62 -2.82
C VAL A 68 0.04 -24.94 -2.68
N ASP A 69 0.47 -25.81 -1.77
CA ASP A 69 -0.19 -27.08 -1.49
C ASP A 69 -1.61 -26.89 -0.95
N ALA A 70 -1.80 -25.91 -0.04
CA ALA A 70 -3.12 -25.53 0.46
C ALA A 70 -4.06 -25.06 -0.66
N VAL A 71 -3.56 -24.26 -1.63
CA VAL A 71 -4.33 -23.85 -2.82
C VAL A 71 -4.72 -25.04 -3.67
N ASN A 72 -3.76 -25.92 -4.00
CA ASN A 72 -3.96 -27.00 -4.97
C ASN A 72 -4.76 -28.19 -4.41
N ASN A 73 -4.92 -28.30 -3.10
CA ASN A 73 -5.65 -29.38 -2.46
C ASN A 73 -6.87 -28.83 -1.70
N GLU A 74 -6.73 -28.41 -0.44
CA GLU A 74 -7.85 -28.09 0.44
C GLU A 74 -8.74 -26.96 -0.09
N ILE A 75 -8.15 -25.87 -0.57
CA ILE A 75 -8.91 -24.73 -1.11
C ILE A 75 -9.59 -25.13 -2.44
N ALA A 76 -8.87 -25.78 -3.34
CA ALA A 76 -9.45 -26.24 -4.61
C ALA A 76 -10.59 -27.23 -4.38
N GLU A 77 -10.44 -28.20 -3.46
CA GLU A 77 -11.49 -29.16 -3.11
C GLU A 77 -12.75 -28.46 -2.54
N ALA A 78 -12.57 -27.41 -1.75
CA ALA A 78 -13.67 -26.68 -1.15
C ALA A 78 -14.42 -25.79 -2.15
N LEU A 79 -13.74 -25.23 -3.15
CA LEU A 79 -14.30 -24.17 -4.01
C LEU A 79 -14.65 -24.64 -5.44
N VAL A 80 -14.06 -25.72 -5.95
CA VAL A 80 -14.42 -26.25 -7.28
C VAL A 80 -15.89 -26.68 -7.29
N GLY A 81 -16.62 -26.22 -8.30
CA GLY A 81 -18.06 -26.42 -8.46
C GLY A 81 -18.93 -25.29 -7.88
N THR A 82 -18.36 -24.35 -7.13
CA THR A 82 -19.08 -23.16 -6.63
C THR A 82 -19.12 -22.05 -7.67
N ASP A 83 -19.99 -21.07 -7.48
CA ASP A 83 -20.13 -19.92 -8.39
C ASP A 83 -19.09 -18.84 -8.03
N ALA A 84 -18.25 -18.46 -9.00
CA ALA A 84 -17.22 -17.43 -8.81
C ALA A 84 -17.79 -16.02 -8.51
N GLU A 85 -19.07 -15.77 -8.76
CA GLU A 85 -19.71 -14.49 -8.46
C GLU A 85 -20.10 -14.35 -6.98
N ASP A 86 -20.15 -15.43 -6.23
CA ASP A 86 -20.46 -15.44 -4.81
C ASP A 86 -19.20 -15.12 -3.96
N GLN A 87 -18.45 -14.08 -4.35
CA GLN A 87 -17.15 -13.70 -3.77
C GLN A 87 -17.15 -13.74 -2.24
N ARG A 88 -18.19 -13.19 -1.61
CA ARG A 88 -18.27 -13.11 -0.16
C ARG A 88 -18.36 -14.49 0.49
N ASP A 89 -19.16 -15.38 -0.08
CA ASP A 89 -19.34 -16.74 0.45
C ASP A 89 -18.09 -17.57 0.24
N LEU A 90 -17.39 -17.38 -0.89
CA LEU A 90 -16.10 -18.03 -1.19
C LEU A 90 -15.00 -17.59 -0.22
N ASP A 91 -14.89 -16.28 0.05
CA ASP A 91 -13.93 -15.74 1.01
C ASP A 91 -14.21 -16.25 2.43
N LEU A 92 -15.48 -16.27 2.85
CA LEU A 92 -15.89 -16.81 4.15
C LEU A 92 -15.62 -18.32 4.26
N ALA A 93 -15.88 -19.09 3.19
CA ALA A 93 -15.57 -20.52 3.17
C ALA A 93 -14.07 -20.80 3.38
N MET A 94 -13.19 -20.00 2.76
CA MET A 94 -11.74 -20.12 2.95
C MET A 94 -11.32 -19.73 4.36
N ILE A 95 -11.92 -18.69 4.96
CA ILE A 95 -11.66 -18.28 6.35
C ILE A 95 -12.10 -19.39 7.32
N GLU A 96 -13.28 -19.96 7.15
CA GLU A 96 -13.79 -21.07 7.96
C GLU A 96 -12.93 -22.33 7.78
N LEU A 97 -12.48 -22.61 6.56
CA LEU A 97 -11.60 -23.73 6.26
C LEU A 97 -10.25 -23.58 6.98
N ASP A 98 -9.67 -22.37 7.03
CA ASP A 98 -8.46 -22.09 7.80
C ASP A 98 -8.71 -22.29 9.30
N GLY A 99 -9.77 -21.72 9.83
CA GLY A 99 -10.22 -21.90 11.22
C GLY A 99 -9.33 -21.25 12.27
N THR A 100 -8.34 -20.45 11.88
CA THR A 100 -7.48 -19.69 12.81
C THR A 100 -7.77 -18.19 12.70
N GLU A 101 -7.51 -17.44 13.77
CA GLU A 101 -7.81 -16.02 13.85
C GLU A 101 -7.04 -15.20 12.78
N ASN A 102 -5.80 -15.61 12.50
CA ASN A 102 -4.88 -14.87 11.63
C ASN A 102 -4.52 -15.61 10.32
N LYS A 103 -5.35 -16.58 9.90
CA LYS A 103 -5.14 -17.38 8.68
C LYS A 103 -3.80 -18.15 8.68
N GLY A 104 -3.36 -18.60 9.88
CA GLY A 104 -2.04 -19.22 10.07
C GLY A 104 -1.94 -20.66 9.58
N ARG A 105 -3.05 -21.36 9.34
CA ARG A 105 -3.05 -22.77 8.93
C ARG A 105 -2.84 -22.95 7.43
N LEU A 106 -3.66 -22.32 6.60
CA LEU A 106 -3.55 -22.34 5.13
C LEU A 106 -2.61 -21.28 4.60
N GLY A 107 -2.52 -20.17 5.32
CA GLY A 107 -1.76 -18.98 4.96
C GLY A 107 -2.63 -17.91 4.29
N ALA A 108 -2.49 -16.66 4.77
CA ALA A 108 -3.16 -15.53 4.15
C ALA A 108 -2.75 -15.35 2.67
N ASN A 109 -1.54 -15.73 2.30
CA ASN A 109 -1.05 -15.72 0.92
C ASN A 109 -1.80 -16.71 0.02
N ALA A 110 -2.10 -17.92 0.49
CA ALA A 110 -2.91 -18.90 -0.25
C ALA A 110 -4.36 -18.40 -0.43
N ILE A 111 -4.96 -17.93 0.65
CA ILE A 111 -6.35 -17.43 0.66
C ILE A 111 -6.49 -16.19 -0.22
N LEU A 112 -5.60 -15.21 -0.09
CA LEU A 112 -5.65 -13.97 -0.87
C LEU A 112 -5.45 -14.23 -2.38
N GLY A 113 -4.46 -15.05 -2.74
CA GLY A 113 -4.21 -15.39 -4.14
C GLY A 113 -5.46 -15.97 -4.80
N THR A 114 -6.15 -16.87 -4.10
CA THR A 114 -7.40 -17.47 -4.57
C THR A 114 -8.52 -16.43 -4.63
N SER A 115 -8.74 -15.65 -3.58
CA SER A 115 -9.78 -14.62 -3.50
C SER A 115 -9.69 -13.62 -4.66
N LEU A 116 -8.49 -13.10 -4.95
CA LEU A 116 -8.27 -12.15 -6.05
C LEU A 116 -8.38 -12.80 -7.44
N ALA A 117 -7.90 -14.04 -7.59
CA ALA A 117 -8.00 -14.77 -8.86
C ALA A 117 -9.46 -15.07 -9.21
N VAL A 118 -10.28 -15.46 -8.22
CA VAL A 118 -11.73 -15.64 -8.36
C VAL A 118 -12.41 -14.35 -8.82
N ALA A 119 -12.15 -13.22 -8.17
CA ALA A 119 -12.71 -11.92 -8.57
C ALA A 119 -12.37 -11.55 -10.00
N LYS A 120 -11.12 -11.80 -10.43
CA LYS A 120 -10.68 -11.53 -11.81
C LYS A 120 -11.36 -12.47 -12.82
N ALA A 121 -11.52 -13.76 -12.50
CA ALA A 121 -12.22 -14.71 -13.35
C ALA A 121 -13.70 -14.32 -13.52
N ALA A 122 -14.37 -13.96 -12.43
CA ALA A 122 -15.76 -13.50 -12.44
C ALA A 122 -15.93 -12.19 -13.24
N ALA A 123 -15.02 -11.22 -13.07
CA ALA A 123 -15.00 -9.99 -13.84
C ALA A 123 -14.88 -10.29 -15.36
N ASN A 124 -13.96 -11.19 -15.74
CA ASN A 124 -13.79 -11.61 -17.14
C ASN A 124 -15.03 -12.31 -17.68
N ALA A 125 -15.69 -13.18 -16.90
CA ALA A 125 -16.95 -13.82 -17.28
C ALA A 125 -18.08 -12.81 -17.57
N ARG A 126 -18.07 -11.69 -16.88
CA ARG A 126 -19.01 -10.58 -17.12
C ARG A 126 -18.55 -9.61 -18.20
N GLY A 127 -17.36 -9.80 -18.77
CA GLY A 127 -16.79 -8.88 -19.77
C GLY A 127 -16.49 -7.48 -19.19
N LEU A 128 -16.23 -7.41 -17.88
CA LEU A 128 -15.96 -6.15 -17.18
C LEU A 128 -14.48 -6.09 -16.74
N PRO A 129 -13.85 -4.89 -16.77
CA PRO A 129 -12.59 -4.71 -16.08
C PRO A 129 -12.80 -4.83 -14.56
N LEU A 130 -11.76 -5.26 -13.84
CA LEU A 130 -11.89 -5.57 -12.41
C LEU A 130 -12.42 -4.40 -11.58
N TYR A 131 -11.93 -3.16 -11.85
CA TYR A 131 -12.42 -2.00 -11.11
C TYR A 131 -13.93 -1.77 -11.24
N ALA A 132 -14.50 -2.03 -12.43
CA ALA A 132 -15.92 -1.87 -12.69
C ALA A 132 -16.74 -3.04 -12.12
N TYR A 133 -16.19 -4.26 -12.13
CA TYR A 133 -16.82 -5.42 -11.52
C TYR A 133 -16.96 -5.26 -10.00
N VAL A 134 -15.87 -4.84 -9.33
CA VAL A 134 -15.84 -4.70 -7.87
C VAL A 134 -16.56 -3.42 -7.40
N GLY A 135 -16.34 -2.29 -8.08
CA GLY A 135 -16.84 -0.99 -7.63
C GLY A 135 -18.19 -0.56 -8.24
N GLY A 136 -18.69 -1.32 -9.24
CA GLY A 136 -19.94 -1.01 -9.91
C GLY A 136 -19.91 0.32 -10.67
N VAL A 137 -21.09 0.90 -10.89
CA VAL A 137 -21.27 2.11 -11.69
C VAL A 137 -20.66 3.37 -11.09
N SER A 138 -20.28 3.35 -9.82
CA SER A 138 -19.65 4.50 -9.14
C SER A 138 -18.12 4.49 -9.18
N ALA A 139 -17.49 3.45 -9.73
CA ALA A 139 -16.02 3.34 -9.82
C ALA A 139 -15.46 4.23 -10.95
N HIS A 140 -15.08 5.47 -10.62
CA HIS A 140 -14.57 6.44 -11.61
C HIS A 140 -13.55 7.44 -11.06
N VAL A 141 -13.22 7.35 -9.76
CA VAL A 141 -12.23 8.26 -9.14
C VAL A 141 -10.84 7.67 -9.28
N LEU A 142 -9.99 8.36 -10.04
CA LEU A 142 -8.56 8.04 -10.16
C LEU A 142 -7.84 8.54 -8.90
N PRO A 143 -7.05 7.67 -8.24
CA PRO A 143 -6.39 8.02 -6.99
C PRO A 143 -5.22 9.00 -7.20
N VAL A 144 -4.99 9.87 -6.21
CA VAL A 144 -3.73 10.64 -6.12
C VAL A 144 -2.60 9.69 -5.72
N PRO A 145 -1.53 9.58 -6.52
CA PRO A 145 -0.40 8.74 -6.16
C PRO A 145 0.48 9.41 -5.09
N MET A 146 0.87 8.62 -4.10
CA MET A 146 1.89 8.91 -3.11
C MET A 146 3.19 8.25 -3.59
N MET A 147 4.05 9.03 -4.25
CA MET A 147 5.22 8.50 -4.97
C MET A 147 6.45 8.57 -4.09
N ASN A 148 6.94 7.42 -3.61
CA ASN A 148 8.14 7.32 -2.79
C ASN A 148 9.40 7.62 -3.63
N ILE A 149 10.06 8.76 -3.44
CA ILE A 149 11.22 9.17 -4.23
C ILE A 149 12.55 9.18 -3.48
N ILE A 150 12.54 9.21 -2.14
CA ILE A 150 13.71 8.98 -1.28
C ILE A 150 13.36 7.98 -0.20
N ASN A 151 14.23 7.00 0.02
CA ASN A 151 14.13 5.95 1.02
C ASN A 151 15.15 6.15 2.15
N GLY A 152 14.72 5.79 3.35
CA GLY A 152 15.55 5.64 4.55
C GLY A 152 15.07 4.45 5.39
N GLY A 153 15.32 4.45 6.69
CA GLY A 153 14.90 3.39 7.60
C GLY A 153 15.24 1.99 7.10
N GLU A 154 14.33 1.05 7.24
CA GLU A 154 14.50 -0.33 6.78
C GLU A 154 14.57 -0.48 5.24
N HIS A 155 14.19 0.57 4.48
CA HIS A 155 14.22 0.56 3.01
C HIS A 155 15.56 1.00 2.40
N ALA A 156 16.53 1.46 3.22
CA ALA A 156 17.82 1.95 2.73
C ALA A 156 18.92 1.86 3.79
N ASP A 157 20.13 1.46 3.37
CA ASP A 157 21.31 1.51 4.22
C ASP A 157 21.92 2.93 4.20
N ASN A 158 21.27 3.86 4.93
CA ASN A 158 21.69 5.25 5.09
C ASN A 158 21.28 5.78 6.50
N PRO A 159 21.74 6.98 6.91
CA PRO A 159 21.48 7.51 8.26
C PRO A 159 20.09 8.13 8.45
N ILE A 160 19.18 8.05 7.48
CA ILE A 160 17.82 8.60 7.59
C ILE A 160 16.94 7.59 8.33
N ASP A 161 16.36 7.96 9.46
CA ASP A 161 15.52 7.06 10.26
C ASP A 161 14.12 6.89 9.64
N PHE A 162 13.55 7.91 9.00
CA PHE A 162 12.24 7.83 8.35
C PHE A 162 12.32 6.99 7.07
N GLN A 163 11.33 6.12 6.87
CA GLN A 163 11.34 5.08 5.85
C GLN A 163 11.12 5.61 4.44
N GLU A 164 10.15 6.54 4.26
CA GLU A 164 9.77 7.04 2.94
C GLU A 164 9.48 8.53 2.91
N PHE A 165 9.95 9.16 1.83
CA PHE A 165 9.67 10.54 1.48
C PHE A 165 8.95 10.57 0.15
N MET A 166 7.69 10.99 0.17
CA MET A 166 6.80 10.90 -0.98
C MET A 166 6.41 12.27 -1.52
N ILE A 167 6.19 12.33 -2.84
CA ILE A 167 5.55 13.46 -3.50
C ILE A 167 4.12 13.09 -3.89
N MET A 168 3.22 14.07 -3.83
CA MET A 168 1.80 13.93 -4.17
C MET A 168 1.39 15.02 -5.16
N PRO A 169 1.14 14.68 -6.44
CA PRO A 169 0.76 15.64 -7.48
C PRO A 169 -0.71 16.07 -7.38
N VAL A 170 -1.08 16.72 -6.26
CA VAL A 170 -2.47 17.11 -5.96
C VAL A 170 -3.03 18.20 -6.87
N GLY A 171 -2.18 18.93 -7.56
CA GLY A 171 -2.56 19.98 -8.49
C GLY A 171 -2.70 19.53 -9.94
N ALA A 172 -2.45 18.26 -10.25
CA ALA A 172 -2.63 17.72 -11.60
C ALA A 172 -4.14 17.59 -11.93
N ASP A 173 -4.46 17.63 -13.21
CA ASP A 173 -5.83 17.54 -13.71
C ASP A 173 -6.23 16.10 -14.09
N SER A 174 -5.26 15.18 -14.14
CA SER A 174 -5.45 13.78 -14.53
C SER A 174 -4.38 12.90 -13.92
N ILE A 175 -4.61 11.56 -13.90
CA ILE A 175 -3.57 10.62 -13.49
C ILE A 175 -2.39 10.61 -14.47
N ALA A 176 -2.65 10.81 -15.75
CA ALA A 176 -1.60 10.93 -16.77
C ALA A 176 -0.66 12.10 -16.48
N GLU A 177 -1.20 13.28 -16.17
CA GLU A 177 -0.41 14.43 -15.76
C GLU A 177 0.31 14.20 -14.42
N ALA A 178 -0.35 13.60 -13.44
CA ALA A 178 0.26 13.27 -12.16
C ALA A 178 1.49 12.36 -12.32
N VAL A 179 1.39 11.31 -13.15
CA VAL A 179 2.49 10.40 -13.46
C VAL A 179 3.61 11.11 -14.21
N ARG A 180 3.28 11.97 -15.19
CA ARG A 180 4.27 12.78 -15.91
C ARG A 180 5.04 13.69 -14.96
N TRP A 181 4.34 14.45 -14.12
CA TRP A 181 4.97 15.34 -13.13
C TRP A 181 5.89 14.57 -12.18
N GLY A 182 5.42 13.42 -11.68
CA GLY A 182 6.24 12.54 -10.85
C GLY A 182 7.52 12.10 -11.54
N ALA A 183 7.44 11.65 -12.80
CA ALA A 183 8.60 11.22 -13.58
C ALA A 183 9.61 12.36 -13.83
N GLU A 184 9.13 13.56 -14.14
CA GLU A 184 9.99 14.74 -14.35
C GLU A 184 10.71 15.15 -13.05
N ILE A 185 10.01 15.13 -11.91
CA ILE A 185 10.60 15.38 -10.58
C ILE A 185 11.62 14.29 -10.24
N PHE A 186 11.28 13.01 -10.44
CA PHE A 186 12.16 11.88 -10.19
C PHE A 186 13.50 12.02 -10.96
N HIS A 187 13.45 12.32 -12.24
CA HIS A 187 14.66 12.53 -13.05
C HIS A 187 15.44 13.79 -12.67
N THR A 188 14.75 14.85 -12.26
CA THR A 188 15.38 16.09 -11.78
C THR A 188 16.10 15.83 -10.45
N LEU A 189 15.47 15.09 -9.54
CA LEU A 189 16.07 14.64 -8.28
C LEU A 189 17.33 13.78 -8.54
N LYS A 190 17.22 12.79 -9.45
CA LYS A 190 18.36 11.97 -9.86
C LYS A 190 19.57 12.80 -10.29
N LYS A 191 19.32 13.80 -11.13
CA LYS A 191 20.34 14.72 -11.60
C LYS A 191 20.95 15.51 -10.43
N GLY A 192 20.12 16.06 -9.54
CA GLY A 192 20.58 16.82 -8.37
C GLY A 192 21.44 15.99 -7.41
N LEU A 193 21.04 14.73 -7.16
CA LEU A 193 21.82 13.80 -6.34
C LEU A 193 23.19 13.51 -6.99
N HIS A 194 23.20 13.20 -8.30
CA HIS A 194 24.43 12.96 -9.05
C HIS A 194 25.40 14.15 -9.03
N GLU A 195 24.89 15.37 -9.21
CA GLU A 195 25.68 16.62 -9.16
C GLU A 195 26.34 16.85 -7.79
N LYS A 196 25.77 16.28 -6.72
CA LYS A 196 26.33 16.31 -5.35
C LYS A 196 27.21 15.09 -5.02
N GLY A 197 27.41 14.18 -5.98
CA GLY A 197 28.15 12.94 -5.76
C GLY A 197 27.45 11.92 -4.86
N LEU A 198 26.11 12.04 -4.70
CA LEU A 198 25.29 11.12 -3.93
C LEU A 198 24.82 9.94 -4.78
N ALA A 199 24.50 8.83 -4.11
CA ALA A 199 24.02 7.63 -4.77
C ALA A 199 22.68 7.86 -5.48
N THR A 200 22.56 7.33 -6.69
CA THR A 200 21.34 7.31 -7.50
C THR A 200 20.83 5.89 -7.75
N ALA A 201 21.32 4.92 -6.96
CA ALA A 201 20.74 3.59 -6.89
C ALA A 201 19.36 3.67 -6.27
N VAL A 202 18.45 2.80 -6.71
CA VAL A 202 17.08 2.74 -6.20
C VAL A 202 16.93 1.57 -5.23
N GLY A 203 16.13 1.79 -4.20
CA GLY A 203 15.73 0.75 -3.25
C GLY A 203 14.60 -0.16 -3.77
N ASP A 204 14.07 -0.98 -2.89
CA ASP A 204 13.05 -1.99 -3.21
C ASP A 204 11.78 -1.40 -3.81
N GLU A 205 11.43 -0.17 -3.45
CA GLU A 205 10.24 0.52 -3.93
C GLU A 205 10.50 1.53 -5.06
N GLY A 206 11.73 1.53 -5.60
CA GLY A 206 12.10 2.34 -6.75
C GLY A 206 12.53 3.79 -6.42
N GLY A 207 12.43 4.24 -5.17
CA GLY A 207 12.97 5.52 -4.70
C GLY A 207 14.49 5.47 -4.54
N PHE A 208 15.15 6.64 -4.57
CA PHE A 208 16.60 6.73 -4.36
C PHE A 208 16.96 6.48 -2.89
N ALA A 209 18.13 5.91 -2.65
CA ALA A 209 18.67 5.64 -1.32
C ALA A 209 20.00 6.39 -1.11
N PRO A 210 20.01 7.75 -1.12
CA PRO A 210 21.22 8.53 -0.96
C PRO A 210 21.66 8.59 0.51
N ASN A 211 22.96 8.74 0.75
CA ASN A 211 23.49 9.01 2.08
C ASN A 211 23.31 10.51 2.40
N ILE A 212 22.14 10.87 2.95
CA ILE A 212 21.76 12.23 3.37
C ILE A 212 21.69 12.27 4.90
N ALA A 213 22.14 13.39 5.49
CA ALA A 213 22.43 13.48 6.92
C ALA A 213 21.20 13.58 7.84
N SER A 214 20.01 13.96 7.33
CA SER A 214 18.82 14.17 8.16
C SER A 214 17.53 14.19 7.34
N THR A 215 16.41 14.04 8.05
CA THR A 215 15.05 14.19 7.51
C THR A 215 14.87 15.54 6.80
N ARG A 216 15.28 16.64 7.42
CA ARG A 216 15.18 17.99 6.83
C ARG A 216 16.02 18.12 5.56
N ALA A 217 17.22 17.58 5.55
CA ALA A 217 18.08 17.60 4.36
C ALA A 217 17.45 16.82 3.20
N ALA A 218 16.77 15.70 3.44
CA ALA A 218 16.03 14.97 2.42
C ALA A 218 14.85 15.80 1.87
N LEU A 219 14.06 16.42 2.76
CA LEU A 219 12.95 17.30 2.37
C LEU A 219 13.43 18.52 1.57
N ASP A 220 14.57 19.12 1.89
CA ASP A 220 15.18 20.23 1.14
C ASP A 220 15.60 19.81 -0.26
N PHE A 221 16.18 18.60 -0.40
CA PHE A 221 16.54 18.04 -1.72
C PHE A 221 15.32 17.84 -2.60
N ILE A 222 14.25 17.27 -2.03
CA ILE A 222 12.99 17.04 -2.73
C ILE A 222 12.36 18.37 -3.14
N SER A 223 12.25 19.32 -2.20
CA SER A 223 11.68 20.65 -2.42
C SER A 223 12.39 21.38 -3.56
N THR A 224 13.74 21.40 -3.53
CA THR A 224 14.57 21.98 -4.58
C THR A 224 14.37 21.29 -5.92
N SER A 225 14.17 19.98 -5.94
CA SER A 225 13.98 19.21 -7.17
C SER A 225 12.61 19.46 -7.80
N ILE A 226 11.56 19.62 -6.99
CA ILE A 226 10.21 19.99 -7.44
C ILE A 226 10.25 21.36 -8.14
N GLU A 227 10.87 22.36 -7.51
CA GLU A 227 10.99 23.71 -8.06
C GLU A 227 11.84 23.73 -9.34
N LYS A 228 12.97 23.00 -9.38
CA LYS A 228 13.82 22.87 -10.57
C LYS A 228 13.12 22.14 -11.72
N ALA A 229 12.18 21.25 -11.42
CA ALA A 229 11.35 20.60 -12.44
C ALA A 229 10.24 21.52 -12.98
N GLY A 230 10.07 22.72 -12.40
CA GLY A 230 9.11 23.72 -12.83
C GLY A 230 7.76 23.67 -12.14
N PHE A 231 7.61 22.89 -11.09
CA PHE A 231 6.37 22.78 -10.33
C PHE A 231 6.41 23.59 -9.03
N LYS A 232 5.24 24.04 -8.59
CA LYS A 232 5.10 24.83 -7.37
C LYS A 232 4.89 23.91 -6.18
N LEU A 233 5.89 23.87 -5.27
CA LEU A 233 5.77 23.20 -4.00
C LEU A 233 4.62 23.81 -3.16
N GLY A 234 3.76 22.96 -2.62
CA GLY A 234 2.62 23.36 -1.82
C GLY A 234 1.31 23.56 -2.58
N SER A 235 1.35 23.91 -3.89
CA SER A 235 0.15 24.04 -4.72
C SER A 235 0.00 22.92 -5.74
N ASP A 236 1.05 22.62 -6.49
CA ASP A 236 1.02 21.57 -7.50
C ASP A 236 1.38 20.21 -6.87
N ILE A 237 2.43 20.23 -6.06
CA ILE A 237 2.97 19.07 -5.37
C ILE A 237 2.91 19.31 -3.86
N LYS A 238 2.37 18.35 -3.14
CA LYS A 238 2.47 18.22 -1.68
C LYS A 238 3.45 17.10 -1.33
N LEU A 239 3.88 17.08 -0.07
CA LEU A 239 4.77 16.04 0.46
C LEU A 239 4.01 15.11 1.39
N ALA A 240 4.49 13.87 1.47
CA ALA A 240 4.05 12.89 2.46
C ALA A 240 5.24 12.13 3.02
N LEU A 241 5.09 11.64 4.23
CA LEU A 241 6.08 10.85 4.95
C LEU A 241 5.49 9.50 5.34
N ASP A 242 6.33 8.47 5.33
CA ASP A 242 6.15 7.26 6.12
C ASP A 242 7.29 7.21 7.14
N CYS A 243 6.93 7.34 8.41
CA CYS A 243 7.91 7.35 9.49
C CYS A 243 8.32 5.94 9.89
N ALA A 244 7.42 4.96 9.79
CA ALA A 244 7.59 3.60 10.32
C ALA A 244 8.11 3.62 11.77
N SER A 245 7.46 4.41 12.62
CA SER A 245 8.02 4.82 13.91
C SER A 245 8.20 3.68 14.91
N THR A 246 7.54 2.54 14.71
CA THR A 246 7.75 1.32 15.51
C THR A 246 9.20 0.87 15.47
N GLU A 247 9.92 1.03 14.35
CA GLU A 247 11.28 0.56 14.16
C GLU A 247 12.31 1.28 15.05
N PHE A 248 12.05 2.54 15.41
CA PHE A 248 12.91 3.33 16.27
C PHE A 248 12.28 3.71 17.62
N PHE A 249 11.15 3.09 17.99
CA PHE A 249 10.54 3.24 19.31
C PHE A 249 11.15 2.23 20.29
N LYS A 250 11.89 2.70 21.28
CA LYS A 250 12.60 1.88 22.27
C LYS A 250 12.47 2.45 23.67
N ASP A 251 12.14 1.61 24.64
CA ASP A 251 12.04 1.99 26.07
C ASP A 251 11.16 3.24 26.30
N GLY A 252 10.06 3.37 25.54
CA GLY A 252 9.12 4.50 25.67
C GLY A 252 9.59 5.80 25.01
N LYS A 253 10.61 5.75 24.13
CA LYS A 253 11.16 6.89 23.41
C LYS A 253 11.37 6.59 21.93
N TYR A 254 11.31 7.63 21.12
CA TYR A 254 11.64 7.62 19.70
C TYR A 254 13.11 8.03 19.53
N GLU A 255 13.93 7.07 19.10
CA GLU A 255 15.36 7.21 18.93
C GLU A 255 15.68 7.55 17.46
N ILE A 256 15.75 8.86 17.12
CA ILE A 256 16.12 9.33 15.78
C ILE A 256 17.65 9.39 15.72
N SER A 257 18.26 8.24 15.49
CA SER A 257 19.71 8.03 15.62
C SER A 257 20.53 8.87 14.64
N GLY A 258 20.03 9.03 13.41
CA GLY A 258 20.69 9.84 12.38
C GLY A 258 20.75 11.33 12.73
N GLU A 259 19.86 11.82 13.59
CA GLU A 259 19.82 13.19 14.06
C GLU A 259 20.30 13.34 15.52
N GLY A 260 20.59 12.23 16.20
CA GLY A 260 21.07 12.21 17.59
C GLY A 260 19.99 12.64 18.59
N LEU A 261 18.71 12.41 18.28
CA LEU A 261 17.56 12.77 19.10
C LEU A 261 16.98 11.54 19.80
N SER A 262 16.55 11.74 21.07
CA SER A 262 15.82 10.75 21.88
C SER A 262 14.60 11.46 22.49
N LEU A 263 13.42 11.20 21.93
CA LEU A 263 12.21 11.99 22.18
C LEU A 263 11.15 11.15 22.88
N SER A 264 10.47 11.73 23.86
CA SER A 264 9.22 11.18 24.38
C SER A 264 8.11 11.24 23.31
N PRO A 265 6.99 10.51 23.46
CA PRO A 265 5.86 10.57 22.51
C PRO A 265 5.36 11.99 22.23
N VAL A 266 5.26 12.84 23.27
CA VAL A 266 4.83 14.23 23.11
C VAL A 266 5.85 15.08 22.35
N GLU A 267 7.15 14.92 22.67
CA GLU A 267 8.23 15.64 21.97
C GLU A 267 8.33 15.19 20.50
N PHE A 268 8.08 13.90 20.22
CA PHE A 268 8.06 13.42 18.84
C PHE A 268 6.85 13.95 18.07
N ALA A 269 5.67 14.05 18.71
CA ALA A 269 4.51 14.73 18.11
C ALA A 269 4.81 16.22 17.83
N ASP A 270 5.57 16.91 18.71
CA ASP A 270 6.03 18.28 18.46
C ASP A 270 7.00 18.35 17.28
N TYR A 271 7.95 17.43 17.19
CA TYR A 271 8.89 17.33 16.07
C TYR A 271 8.16 17.15 14.73
N LEU A 272 7.15 16.26 14.65
CA LEU A 272 6.34 16.06 13.45
C LEU A 272 5.50 17.30 13.10
N ALA A 273 4.94 17.97 14.12
CA ALA A 273 4.21 19.22 13.92
C ALA A 273 5.13 20.34 13.37
N ASP A 274 6.35 20.45 13.86
CA ASP A 274 7.35 21.41 13.35
C ASP A 274 7.75 21.11 11.91
N LEU A 275 7.86 19.83 11.51
CA LEU A 275 8.09 19.45 10.11
C LEU A 275 6.92 19.90 9.22
N THR A 276 5.67 19.68 9.65
CA THR A 276 4.49 20.09 8.87
C THR A 276 4.31 21.60 8.79
N ALA A 277 4.83 22.34 9.76
CA ALA A 277 4.86 23.82 9.73
C ALA A 277 5.94 24.36 8.79
N ALA A 278 7.07 23.65 8.64
CA ALA A 278 8.19 24.06 7.81
C ALA A 278 8.05 23.63 6.34
N TYR A 279 7.40 22.52 6.06
CA TYR A 279 7.24 21.93 4.72
C TYR A 279 5.75 21.67 4.44
N PRO A 280 5.31 21.68 3.18
CA PRO A 280 3.92 21.41 2.82
C PRO A 280 3.59 19.90 2.87
N ILE A 281 3.88 19.28 4.02
CA ILE A 281 3.56 17.88 4.31
C ILE A 281 2.06 17.80 4.62
N ILE A 282 1.35 16.93 3.87
CA ILE A 282 -0.10 16.79 3.98
C ILE A 282 -0.52 15.42 4.53
N SER A 283 0.40 14.46 4.55
CA SER A 283 0.16 13.10 5.04
C SER A 283 1.38 12.55 5.77
N ILE A 284 1.15 11.92 6.92
CA ILE A 284 2.16 11.20 7.70
C ILE A 284 1.59 9.81 8.00
N GLU A 285 2.31 8.78 7.58
CA GLU A 285 2.04 7.38 7.86
C GLU A 285 2.88 6.93 9.05
N ASP A 286 2.27 6.16 9.94
CA ASP A 286 2.86 5.60 11.16
C ASP A 286 3.75 6.59 11.91
N GLY A 287 3.18 7.78 12.14
CA GLY A 287 3.82 8.85 12.90
C GLY A 287 4.05 8.54 14.37
N MET A 288 3.51 7.43 14.87
CA MET A 288 3.75 6.85 16.19
C MET A 288 3.84 5.33 16.08
N SER A 289 4.43 4.67 17.08
CA SER A 289 4.49 3.21 17.17
C SER A 289 3.09 2.59 17.24
N GLU A 290 2.94 1.39 16.70
CA GLU A 290 1.67 0.66 16.59
C GLU A 290 0.94 0.42 17.94
N ASP A 291 1.67 0.45 19.05
CA ASP A 291 1.16 0.25 20.41
C ASP A 291 1.18 1.54 21.28
N ASP A 292 1.70 2.66 20.76
CA ASP A 292 1.72 3.96 21.47
C ASP A 292 0.41 4.74 21.25
N PHE A 293 -0.70 4.25 21.80
CA PHE A 293 -2.01 4.89 21.64
C PHE A 293 -2.09 6.30 22.26
N GLU A 294 -1.32 6.59 23.32
CA GLU A 294 -1.24 7.92 23.93
C GLU A 294 -0.52 8.90 22.99
N GLY A 295 0.58 8.46 22.37
CA GLY A 295 1.29 9.22 21.36
C GLY A 295 0.43 9.47 20.12
N TRP A 296 -0.27 8.45 19.60
CA TRP A 296 -1.22 8.60 18.50
C TRP A 296 -2.32 9.61 18.80
N LYS A 297 -2.89 9.57 20.02
CA LYS A 297 -3.91 10.52 20.45
C LYS A 297 -3.34 11.94 20.50
N ALA A 298 -2.16 12.12 21.08
CA ALA A 298 -1.48 13.41 21.17
C ALA A 298 -1.18 13.99 19.79
N LEU A 299 -0.68 13.16 18.85
CA LEU A 299 -0.41 13.56 17.47
C LEU A 299 -1.70 13.94 16.74
N THR A 300 -2.74 13.12 16.87
CA THR A 300 -4.04 13.37 16.22
C THR A 300 -4.67 14.67 16.69
N ASP A 301 -4.67 14.91 17.99
CA ASP A 301 -5.20 16.16 18.57
C ASP A 301 -4.40 17.40 18.14
N LYS A 302 -3.10 17.23 17.90
CA LYS A 302 -2.19 18.33 17.56
C LYS A 302 -2.29 18.77 16.10
N ILE A 303 -2.30 17.84 15.15
CA ILE A 303 -2.22 18.16 13.71
C ILE A 303 -3.26 17.45 12.84
N GLY A 304 -4.09 16.56 13.38
CA GLY A 304 -5.03 15.75 12.59
C GLY A 304 -6.15 16.56 11.92
N ASP A 305 -6.34 17.83 12.26
CA ASP A 305 -7.24 18.75 11.57
C ASP A 305 -6.65 19.31 10.26
N LYS A 306 -5.33 19.26 10.10
CA LYS A 306 -4.57 19.84 8.96
C LYS A 306 -3.79 18.83 8.16
N VAL A 307 -3.46 17.68 8.77
CA VAL A 307 -2.61 16.64 8.20
C VAL A 307 -3.35 15.32 8.23
N GLN A 308 -3.28 14.57 7.13
CA GLN A 308 -3.71 13.19 7.10
C GLN A 308 -2.74 12.34 7.92
N LEU A 309 -3.25 11.62 8.91
CA LEU A 309 -2.51 10.69 9.74
C LEU A 309 -2.96 9.28 9.39
N VAL A 310 -2.08 8.53 8.76
CA VAL A 310 -2.35 7.19 8.22
C VAL A 310 -1.84 6.15 9.19
N GLY A 311 -2.71 5.23 9.61
CA GLY A 311 -2.30 4.03 10.34
C GLY A 311 -2.08 2.87 9.38
N ASP A 312 -0.83 2.39 9.27
CA ASP A 312 -0.45 1.12 8.64
C ASP A 312 -0.37 0.03 9.71
N ASP A 313 0.72 -0.06 10.45
CA ASP A 313 0.90 -1.05 11.52
C ASP A 313 -0.12 -0.87 12.66
N LEU A 314 -0.59 0.36 12.89
CA LEU A 314 -1.67 0.65 13.83
C LEU A 314 -2.95 -0.15 13.53
N PHE A 315 -3.34 -0.27 12.27
CA PHE A 315 -4.62 -0.86 11.86
C PHE A 315 -4.50 -2.19 11.11
N VAL A 316 -3.39 -2.46 10.45
CA VAL A 316 -3.10 -3.66 9.64
C VAL A 316 -4.27 -4.12 8.76
N THR A 317 -4.99 -3.18 8.16
CA THR A 317 -6.19 -3.41 7.33
C THR A 317 -7.30 -4.19 8.08
N ASN A 318 -7.23 -4.27 9.41
CA ASN A 318 -8.13 -5.04 10.26
C ASN A 318 -9.30 -4.18 10.77
N THR A 319 -10.53 -4.60 10.50
CA THR A 319 -11.75 -3.84 10.87
C THR A 319 -11.95 -3.69 12.38
N GLN A 320 -11.50 -4.65 13.19
CA GLN A 320 -11.60 -4.56 14.64
C GLN A 320 -10.64 -3.49 15.18
N ARG A 321 -9.36 -3.54 14.78
CA ARG A 321 -8.36 -2.54 15.17
C ARG A 321 -8.74 -1.14 14.67
N LEU A 322 -9.20 -1.03 13.42
CA LEU A 322 -9.72 0.22 12.88
C LEU A 322 -10.90 0.74 13.70
N GLY A 323 -11.87 -0.11 14.02
CA GLY A 323 -13.03 0.26 14.83
C GLY A 323 -12.65 0.76 16.22
N ASP A 324 -11.64 0.16 16.84
CA ASP A 324 -11.15 0.58 18.16
C ASP A 324 -10.37 1.90 18.08
N GLY A 325 -9.56 2.10 17.03
CA GLY A 325 -8.88 3.38 16.78
C GLY A 325 -9.87 4.52 16.50
N ILE A 326 -10.92 4.27 15.71
CA ILE A 326 -12.00 5.25 15.46
C ILE A 326 -12.67 5.69 16.77
N LYS A 327 -13.02 4.74 17.65
CA LYS A 327 -13.65 5.06 18.95
C LYS A 327 -12.74 5.92 19.84
N GLN A 328 -11.44 5.70 19.78
CA GLN A 328 -10.44 6.43 20.55
C GLN A 328 -10.00 7.73 19.88
N GLY A 329 -10.37 7.98 18.62
CA GLY A 329 -9.96 9.16 17.87
C GLY A 329 -8.48 9.16 17.52
N LEU A 330 -7.94 7.99 17.14
CA LEU A 330 -6.55 7.81 16.71
C LEU A 330 -6.47 7.86 15.19
N ALA A 331 -5.50 8.61 14.67
CA ALA A 331 -5.32 8.80 13.22
C ALA A 331 -6.56 9.42 12.54
N ASN A 332 -6.62 9.48 11.21
CA ASN A 332 -7.77 9.90 10.42
C ASN A 332 -7.81 9.26 9.03
N ALA A 333 -6.91 8.32 8.77
CA ALA A 333 -6.84 7.52 7.55
C ALA A 333 -6.26 6.13 7.85
N ILE A 334 -6.55 5.16 7.00
CA ILE A 334 -6.01 3.80 7.04
C ILE A 334 -5.19 3.53 5.78
N LEU A 335 -4.04 2.86 5.94
CA LEU A 335 -3.36 2.20 4.83
C LEU A 335 -4.01 0.84 4.59
N VAL A 336 -4.28 0.50 3.34
CA VAL A 336 -4.98 -0.73 2.97
C VAL A 336 -4.04 -1.62 2.16
N LYS A 337 -3.60 -2.70 2.78
CA LYS A 337 -2.75 -3.73 2.18
C LYS A 337 -3.52 -5.05 2.14
N VAL A 338 -3.87 -5.51 0.95
CA VAL A 338 -4.71 -6.69 0.76
C VAL A 338 -4.20 -7.95 1.48
N ASN A 339 -2.88 -8.11 1.58
CA ASN A 339 -2.29 -9.28 2.21
C ASN A 339 -2.21 -9.21 3.75
N GLN A 340 -2.37 -8.01 4.36
CA GLN A 340 -2.42 -7.87 5.81
C GLN A 340 -3.68 -8.50 6.41
N ILE A 341 -4.75 -8.61 5.62
CA ILE A 341 -6.02 -9.19 6.04
C ILE A 341 -6.37 -10.49 5.31
N GLY A 342 -6.02 -10.62 4.02
CA GLY A 342 -5.97 -11.88 3.29
C GLY A 342 -7.19 -12.25 2.47
N THR A 343 -8.22 -11.41 2.32
CA THR A 343 -9.32 -11.58 1.37
C THR A 343 -9.75 -10.24 0.75
N LEU A 344 -10.36 -10.29 -0.43
CA LEU A 344 -10.98 -9.13 -1.05
C LEU A 344 -12.16 -8.61 -0.20
N THR A 345 -13.01 -9.50 0.29
CA THR A 345 -14.17 -9.16 1.12
C THR A 345 -13.79 -8.37 2.37
N GLU A 346 -12.78 -8.81 3.12
CA GLU A 346 -12.32 -8.11 4.32
C GLU A 346 -11.63 -6.79 3.98
N THR A 347 -10.87 -6.76 2.88
CA THR A 347 -10.25 -5.52 2.36
C THR A 347 -11.30 -4.46 2.06
N LEU A 348 -12.36 -4.82 1.33
CA LEU A 348 -13.46 -3.91 1.02
C LEU A 348 -14.22 -3.45 2.29
N ALA A 349 -14.40 -4.35 3.26
CA ALA A 349 -15.03 -4.02 4.54
C ALA A 349 -14.21 -2.99 5.35
N ALA A 350 -12.88 -3.09 5.33
CA ALA A 350 -12.00 -2.11 5.98
C ALA A 350 -12.12 -0.72 5.33
N VAL A 351 -12.10 -0.64 4.00
CA VAL A 351 -12.28 0.62 3.26
C VAL A 351 -13.66 1.23 3.54
N GLU A 352 -14.71 0.42 3.49
CA GLU A 352 -16.09 0.88 3.76
C GLU A 352 -16.22 1.43 5.18
N MET A 353 -15.64 0.73 6.18
CA MET A 353 -15.67 1.16 7.58
C MET A 353 -14.94 2.51 7.74
N ALA A 354 -13.77 2.66 7.13
CA ALA A 354 -13.02 3.92 7.14
C ALA A 354 -13.86 5.07 6.58
N HIS A 355 -14.43 4.91 5.39
CA HIS A 355 -15.23 5.93 4.73
C HIS A 355 -16.48 6.30 5.55
N LYS A 356 -17.21 5.33 6.12
CA LYS A 356 -18.38 5.57 6.99
C LYS A 356 -18.04 6.35 8.26
N ALA A 357 -16.82 6.20 8.75
CA ALA A 357 -16.32 6.94 9.91
C ALA A 357 -15.72 8.33 9.56
N GLY A 358 -15.69 8.69 8.27
CA GLY A 358 -15.07 9.92 7.80
C GLY A 358 -13.53 9.84 7.75
N TYR A 359 -12.95 8.66 7.89
CA TYR A 359 -11.54 8.40 7.62
C TYR A 359 -11.30 8.29 6.12
N ARG A 360 -10.06 8.56 5.69
CA ARG A 360 -9.61 8.27 4.33
C ARG A 360 -8.98 6.88 4.27
N ALA A 361 -8.90 6.32 3.07
CA ALA A 361 -8.20 5.08 2.80
C ALA A 361 -7.12 5.32 1.73
N VAL A 362 -5.97 4.69 1.88
CA VAL A 362 -4.88 4.71 0.92
C VAL A 362 -4.64 3.27 0.48
N MET A 363 -4.93 2.93 -0.78
CA MET A 363 -4.60 1.61 -1.32
C MET A 363 -3.10 1.48 -1.48
N SER A 364 -2.51 0.41 -0.96
CA SER A 364 -1.05 0.30 -0.86
C SER A 364 -0.50 -1.01 -1.41
N HIS A 365 0.70 -0.91 -1.98
CA HIS A 365 1.59 -2.02 -2.30
C HIS A 365 2.27 -2.58 -1.04
N ARG A 366 3.18 -3.53 -1.25
CA ARG A 366 4.17 -3.98 -0.27
C ARG A 366 5.59 -3.81 -0.85
N SER A 367 6.61 -3.96 0.02
CA SER A 367 8.02 -3.91 -0.42
C SER A 367 8.38 -5.03 -1.40
N GLY A 368 7.84 -6.23 -1.22
CA GLY A 368 7.90 -7.33 -2.19
C GLY A 368 6.65 -7.37 -3.06
N GLU A 369 6.78 -6.95 -4.30
CA GLU A 369 5.70 -6.90 -5.28
C GLU A 369 5.99 -7.80 -6.48
N THR A 370 5.00 -7.94 -7.34
CA THR A 370 5.10 -8.56 -8.65
C THR A 370 4.60 -7.58 -9.71
N GLU A 371 4.49 -7.99 -10.97
CA GLU A 371 3.83 -7.22 -12.03
C GLU A 371 2.29 -7.18 -11.90
N ASP A 372 1.70 -7.88 -10.92
CA ASP A 372 0.26 -7.80 -10.63
C ASP A 372 -0.16 -6.36 -10.31
N SER A 373 -1.23 -5.89 -10.95
CA SER A 373 -1.72 -4.52 -10.83
C SER A 373 -3.07 -4.40 -10.12
N THR A 374 -3.52 -5.43 -9.44
CA THR A 374 -4.84 -5.51 -8.79
C THR A 374 -5.14 -4.31 -7.91
N ILE A 375 -4.16 -3.83 -7.14
CA ILE A 375 -4.37 -2.68 -6.24
C ILE A 375 -4.71 -1.38 -6.98
N ALA A 376 -4.30 -1.23 -8.24
CA ALA A 376 -4.70 -0.08 -9.06
C ALA A 376 -6.21 -0.14 -9.40
N ASP A 377 -6.70 -1.32 -9.78
CA ASP A 377 -8.13 -1.56 -9.99
C ASP A 377 -8.93 -1.36 -8.69
N LEU A 378 -8.43 -1.88 -7.55
CA LEU A 378 -9.11 -1.74 -6.26
C LEU A 378 -9.14 -0.28 -5.77
N ALA A 379 -8.09 0.51 -6.04
CA ALA A 379 -8.10 1.93 -5.70
C ALA A 379 -9.22 2.69 -6.42
N VAL A 380 -9.46 2.38 -7.70
CA VAL A 380 -10.57 2.97 -8.47
C VAL A 380 -11.92 2.37 -8.06
N ALA A 381 -11.99 1.04 -7.87
CA ALA A 381 -13.20 0.34 -7.46
C ALA A 381 -13.80 0.89 -6.17
N THR A 382 -12.96 1.21 -5.20
CA THR A 382 -13.36 1.71 -3.88
C THR A 382 -13.51 3.23 -3.81
N ASN A 383 -13.13 3.95 -4.88
CA ASN A 383 -13.02 5.41 -4.86
C ASN A 383 -12.25 5.93 -3.62
N CYS A 384 -11.23 5.20 -3.17
CA CYS A 384 -10.45 5.58 -1.97
C CYS A 384 -9.69 6.90 -2.17
N GLY A 385 -9.44 7.27 -3.42
CA GLY A 385 -8.88 8.57 -3.82
C GLY A 385 -7.36 8.66 -3.69
N GLN A 386 -6.69 7.66 -3.12
CA GLN A 386 -5.24 7.66 -2.94
C GLN A 386 -4.65 6.27 -3.17
N ILE A 387 -3.42 6.22 -3.70
CA ILE A 387 -2.64 5.00 -3.87
C ILE A 387 -1.18 5.23 -3.50
N LYS A 388 -0.62 4.33 -2.70
CA LYS A 388 0.81 4.28 -2.36
C LYS A 388 1.39 3.05 -3.05
N THR A 389 2.18 3.25 -4.13
CA THR A 389 2.68 2.15 -4.94
C THR A 389 4.13 2.34 -5.41
N GLY A 390 4.93 2.98 -4.57
CA GLY A 390 6.36 3.19 -4.80
C GLY A 390 6.65 4.32 -5.78
N SER A 391 7.83 4.28 -6.39
CA SER A 391 8.34 5.32 -7.26
C SER A 391 8.06 5.06 -8.75
N LEU A 392 8.62 5.92 -9.60
CA LEU A 392 8.52 5.87 -11.08
C LEU A 392 9.61 4.97 -11.72
N ALA A 393 10.16 4.05 -10.95
CA ALA A 393 11.18 3.09 -11.38
C ALA A 393 10.83 1.70 -10.87
N ARG A 394 11.34 0.65 -11.53
CA ARG A 394 11.05 -0.78 -11.34
C ARG A 394 9.65 -1.15 -11.88
N SER A 395 9.60 -2.22 -12.68
CA SER A 395 8.37 -2.64 -13.36
C SER A 395 7.27 -3.11 -12.41
N ASP A 396 7.63 -3.64 -11.25
CA ASP A 396 6.72 -4.01 -10.17
C ASP A 396 5.93 -2.81 -9.60
N ARG A 397 6.47 -1.59 -9.70
CA ARG A 397 5.81 -0.33 -9.32
C ARG A 397 5.10 0.30 -10.50
N THR A 398 5.80 0.48 -11.62
CA THR A 398 5.23 1.14 -12.81
C THR A 398 4.07 0.34 -13.42
N ALA A 399 3.96 -0.96 -13.19
CA ALA A 399 2.80 -1.76 -13.61
C ALA A 399 1.47 -1.18 -13.07
N LYS A 400 1.45 -0.72 -11.81
CA LYS A 400 0.27 -0.12 -11.17
C LYS A 400 -0.06 1.24 -11.77
N TYR A 401 0.95 2.10 -11.99
CA TYR A 401 0.76 3.39 -12.69
C TYR A 401 0.25 3.18 -14.11
N ASN A 402 0.83 2.25 -14.86
CA ASN A 402 0.40 1.92 -16.21
C ASN A 402 -1.05 1.40 -16.24
N GLN A 403 -1.47 0.66 -15.21
CA GLN A 403 -2.87 0.21 -15.10
C GLN A 403 -3.81 1.39 -14.83
N LEU A 404 -3.46 2.34 -13.98
CA LEU A 404 -4.25 3.54 -13.76
C LEU A 404 -4.39 4.38 -15.03
N LEU A 405 -3.33 4.49 -15.85
CA LEU A 405 -3.41 5.16 -17.17
C LEU A 405 -4.40 4.46 -18.11
N ARG A 406 -4.42 3.13 -18.15
CA ARG A 406 -5.40 2.37 -18.95
C ARG A 406 -6.84 2.56 -18.43
N ILE A 407 -7.01 2.60 -17.11
CA ILE A 407 -8.33 2.85 -16.51
C ILE A 407 -8.81 4.26 -16.84
N GLU A 408 -7.95 5.27 -16.75
CA GLU A 408 -8.29 6.64 -17.13
C GLU A 408 -8.73 6.72 -18.61
N GLU A 409 -7.97 6.08 -19.52
CA GLU A 409 -8.33 6.00 -20.94
C GLU A 409 -9.69 5.32 -21.15
N ALA A 410 -9.95 4.20 -20.45
CA ALA A 410 -11.21 3.47 -20.55
C ALA A 410 -12.42 4.26 -20.01
N LEU A 411 -12.24 5.03 -18.95
CA LEU A 411 -13.27 5.90 -18.38
C LEU A 411 -13.51 7.16 -19.24
N GLY A 412 -12.51 7.63 -19.97
CA GLY A 412 -12.60 8.80 -20.84
C GLY A 412 -13.06 10.04 -20.07
N THR A 413 -14.12 10.69 -20.53
CA THR A 413 -14.65 11.92 -19.90
C THR A 413 -15.33 11.68 -18.54
N GLN A 414 -15.51 10.45 -18.11
CA GLN A 414 -16.04 10.11 -16.80
C GLN A 414 -14.95 9.97 -15.73
N ALA A 415 -13.69 9.92 -16.14
CA ALA A 415 -12.57 9.87 -15.23
C ALA A 415 -12.52 11.13 -14.36
N LEU A 416 -12.46 10.96 -13.05
CA LEU A 416 -12.30 12.05 -12.08
C LEU A 416 -11.00 11.84 -11.32
N TYR A 417 -10.02 12.70 -11.54
CA TYR A 417 -8.81 12.67 -10.71
C TYR A 417 -9.09 13.27 -9.34
N GLY A 418 -8.74 12.54 -8.28
CA GLY A 418 -9.06 12.94 -6.91
C GLY A 418 -8.45 14.28 -6.47
N GLY A 419 -7.24 14.57 -6.94
CA GLY A 419 -6.57 15.85 -6.65
C GLY A 419 -6.59 16.18 -5.15
N ARG A 420 -6.78 17.45 -4.83
CA ARG A 420 -6.83 17.91 -3.43
C ARG A 420 -8.00 17.34 -2.64
N ALA A 421 -9.12 17.05 -3.29
CA ALA A 421 -10.31 16.51 -2.63
C ALA A 421 -10.14 15.08 -2.09
N ALA A 422 -9.11 14.36 -2.56
CA ALA A 422 -8.77 13.04 -2.02
C ALA A 422 -8.33 13.07 -0.55
N LEU A 423 -7.85 14.22 -0.07
CA LEU A 423 -7.29 14.39 1.27
C LEU A 423 -8.27 15.18 2.16
N LYS A 424 -8.58 14.66 3.34
CA LYS A 424 -9.52 15.31 4.29
C LYS A 424 -9.06 16.73 4.68
N ALA A 425 -7.76 16.91 4.87
CA ALA A 425 -7.19 18.19 5.28
C ALA A 425 -7.16 19.28 4.19
N LEU A 426 -7.52 18.94 2.94
CA LEU A 426 -7.56 19.85 1.80
C LEU A 426 -8.96 20.04 1.22
N ALA A 427 -9.95 19.27 1.66
CA ALA A 427 -11.33 19.27 1.18
C ALA A 427 -12.15 20.46 1.70
#